data_1d313f3e92f6ed67cc7a981a4b9cc205
#
_entry.id   1d313f3e92f6ed67cc7a981a4b9cc205
#
_cell.length_a   1.000
_cell.length_b   1.000
_cell.length_c   1.000
_cell.angle_alpha   90.00
_cell.angle_beta   90.00
_cell.angle_gamma   90.00
#
_symmetry.space_group_name_H-M   'P 1'
#
loop_
_entity.id
_entity.type
_entity.pdbx_description
1 polymer ?
#
loop_
_entity_poly.entity_id
_entity_poly.type
_entity_poly.pdbx_seq_one_letter_code
_entity_poly.pdbx_strand_id
1 'polypeptide(L)'
;MIKIADLHKSYTMGQNSLHVLKGINFDVAVGEMVAIMGSSGSGKSTLLNILGMLDVADQGTYTLDGAAIKDLDETKAAVYRNKFLGFVFQSFNLISYKTALENVMLPLYYQKVARKERITRAQKFLEQLGLGPWASHHPNELSGGQKQRV
;
A
#
# COMPACT_ATOMS: atom_id res chain seq x y z
N MET A 1 -3.90 14.64 -8.71
CA MET A 1 -4.16 13.20 -8.56
C MET A 1 -4.66 12.83 -7.17
N ILE A 2 -3.99 13.22 -6.08
CA ILE A 2 -4.51 13.10 -4.70
C ILE A 2 -4.97 14.47 -4.23
N LYS A 3 -6.15 14.53 -3.57
CA LYS A 3 -6.60 15.73 -2.85
C LYS A 3 -7.16 15.33 -1.50
N ILE A 4 -6.69 16.01 -0.46
CA ILE A 4 -7.12 15.84 0.91
C ILE A 4 -7.54 17.20 1.48
N ALA A 5 -8.73 17.25 2.08
CA ALA A 5 -9.21 18.43 2.75
C ALA A 5 -9.83 18.07 4.10
N ASP A 6 -9.37 18.79 5.13
CA ASP A 6 -9.83 18.72 6.51
C ASP A 6 -9.87 17.31 7.08
N LEU A 7 -8.81 16.52 6.85
CA LEU A 7 -8.75 15.11 7.22
C LEU A 7 -8.48 14.94 8.71
N HIS A 8 -9.38 14.24 9.40
CA HIS A 8 -9.27 13.93 10.82
C HIS A 8 -9.25 12.43 11.06
N LYS A 9 -8.47 12.01 12.06
CA LYS A 9 -8.45 10.62 12.55
C LYS A 9 -8.17 10.57 14.04
N SER A 10 -9.00 9.83 14.75
CA SER A 10 -8.84 9.55 16.17
C SER A 10 -8.85 8.04 16.43
N TYR A 11 -8.16 7.59 17.45
CA TYR A 11 -8.22 6.21 17.93
C TYR A 11 -8.71 6.18 19.38
N THR A 12 -9.62 5.28 19.68
CA THR A 12 -10.10 5.04 21.04
C THR A 12 -9.19 4.04 21.74
N MET A 13 -8.62 4.45 22.86
CA MET A 13 -7.76 3.62 23.70
C MET A 13 -8.40 3.51 25.10
N GLY A 14 -9.24 2.49 25.32
CA GLY A 14 -10.05 2.35 26.53
C GLY A 14 -11.03 3.52 26.66
N GLN A 15 -10.91 4.32 27.73
CA GLN A 15 -11.75 5.50 27.95
C GLN A 15 -11.19 6.79 27.31
N ASN A 16 -9.98 6.75 26.77
CA ASN A 16 -9.32 7.90 26.18
C ASN A 16 -9.44 7.87 24.65
N SER A 17 -9.63 9.06 24.05
CA SER A 17 -9.55 9.26 22.60
C SER A 17 -8.27 10.02 22.25
N LEU A 18 -7.48 9.47 21.35
CA LEU A 18 -6.28 10.12 20.82
C LEU A 18 -6.57 10.67 19.41
N HIS A 19 -6.68 11.99 19.28
CA HIS A 19 -6.84 12.68 18.00
C HIS A 19 -5.49 12.80 17.30
N VAL A 20 -5.23 11.96 16.32
CA VAL A 20 -3.93 11.79 15.64
C VAL A 20 -3.78 12.72 14.44
N LEU A 21 -4.77 12.77 13.55
CA LEU A 21 -4.80 13.70 12.42
C LEU A 21 -5.79 14.81 12.71
N LYS A 22 -5.35 16.04 12.55
CA LYS A 22 -6.05 17.25 13.03
C LYS A 22 -6.23 18.25 11.89
N GLY A 23 -7.15 17.97 10.96
CA GLY A 23 -7.47 18.86 9.84
C GLY A 23 -6.35 18.95 8.81
N ILE A 24 -5.86 17.78 8.33
CA ILE A 24 -4.79 17.71 7.34
C ILE A 24 -5.33 18.13 5.97
N ASN A 25 -4.61 19.04 5.31
CA ASN A 25 -4.91 19.53 3.97
C ASN A 25 -3.66 19.45 3.10
N PHE A 26 -3.72 18.76 1.97
CA PHE A 26 -2.69 18.79 0.93
C PHE A 26 -3.17 18.18 -0.37
N ASP A 27 -2.55 18.57 -1.47
CA ASP A 27 -2.75 18.03 -2.80
C ASP A 27 -1.44 17.44 -3.34
N VAL A 28 -1.54 16.40 -4.16
CA VAL A 28 -0.40 15.83 -4.89
C VAL A 28 -0.76 15.74 -6.36
N ALA A 29 0.04 16.37 -7.20
CA ALA A 29 -0.11 16.32 -8.65
C ALA A 29 0.40 15.00 -9.25
N VAL A 30 0.09 14.75 -10.51
CA VAL A 30 0.66 13.62 -11.25
C VAL A 30 2.16 13.82 -11.43
N GLY A 31 2.95 12.79 -11.12
CA GLY A 31 4.42 12.83 -11.23
C GLY A 31 5.13 13.56 -10.09
N GLU A 32 4.39 14.08 -9.12
CA GLU A 32 4.96 14.75 -7.96
C GLU A 32 5.48 13.74 -6.94
N MET A 33 6.63 14.05 -6.33
CA MET A 33 7.22 13.32 -5.21
C MET A 33 7.04 14.13 -3.93
N VAL A 34 6.41 13.53 -2.92
CA VAL A 34 6.14 14.17 -1.63
C VAL A 34 6.80 13.41 -0.50
N ALA A 35 7.50 14.11 0.40
CA ALA A 35 8.06 13.54 1.62
C ALA A 35 7.26 14.00 2.84
N ILE A 36 6.74 13.03 3.62
CA ILE A 36 6.04 13.28 4.88
C ILE A 36 7.03 13.08 6.03
N MET A 37 7.41 14.19 6.68
CA MET A 37 8.37 14.19 7.78
C MET A 37 7.74 14.59 9.11
N GLY A 38 8.35 14.18 10.21
CA GLY A 38 7.92 14.52 11.57
C GLY A 38 8.48 13.57 12.62
N SER A 39 8.32 13.89 13.90
CA SER A 39 8.74 13.05 15.04
C SER A 39 8.00 11.71 15.07
N SER A 40 8.51 10.74 15.85
CA SER A 40 7.77 9.50 16.12
C SER A 40 6.42 9.82 16.78
N GLY A 41 5.38 9.11 16.39
CA GLY A 41 4.01 9.33 16.89
C GLY A 41 3.27 10.53 16.28
N SER A 42 3.84 11.29 15.34
CA SER A 42 3.18 12.45 14.71
C SER A 42 2.07 12.12 13.70
N GLY A 43 1.69 10.84 13.55
CA GLY A 43 0.58 10.44 12.67
C GLY A 43 0.98 10.09 11.23
N LYS A 44 2.28 10.07 10.86
CA LYS A 44 2.72 9.74 9.48
C LYS A 44 2.20 8.42 8.97
N SER A 45 2.33 7.35 9.76
CA SER A 45 1.85 6.02 9.39
C SER A 45 0.32 5.97 9.30
N THR A 46 -0.39 6.70 10.19
CA THR A 46 -1.84 6.84 10.13
C THR A 46 -2.27 7.50 8.82
N LEU A 47 -1.60 8.60 8.43
CA LEU A 47 -1.88 9.26 7.17
C LEU A 47 -1.59 8.35 5.97
N LEU A 48 -0.46 7.65 5.97
CA LEU A 48 -0.12 6.69 4.91
C LEU A 48 -1.14 5.53 4.82
N ASN A 49 -1.64 5.04 5.95
CA ASN A 49 -2.67 3.99 5.96
C ASN A 49 -3.99 4.49 5.35
N ILE A 50 -4.39 5.73 5.63
CA ILE A 50 -5.59 6.33 5.03
C ILE A 50 -5.37 6.56 3.53
N LEU A 51 -4.21 7.12 3.13
CA LEU A 51 -3.85 7.27 1.72
C LEU A 51 -3.83 5.93 0.98
N GLY A 52 -3.39 4.89 1.69
CA GLY A 52 -3.38 3.52 1.21
C GLY A 52 -4.73 2.82 1.21
N MET A 53 -5.81 3.48 1.68
CA MET A 53 -7.12 2.85 1.90
C MET A 53 -7.04 1.60 2.80
N LEU A 54 -6.08 1.55 3.73
CA LEU A 54 -5.93 0.52 4.76
C LEU A 54 -6.64 0.91 6.06
N ASP A 55 -6.98 2.19 6.20
CA ASP A 55 -7.78 2.77 7.29
C ASP A 55 -8.69 3.86 6.70
N VAL A 56 -9.72 4.24 7.46
CA VAL A 56 -10.72 5.24 7.05
C VAL A 56 -10.60 6.48 7.94
N ALA A 57 -10.66 7.67 7.33
CA ALA A 57 -10.72 8.92 8.07
C ALA A 57 -12.07 9.09 8.78
N ASP A 58 -12.05 9.70 9.95
CA ASP A 58 -13.29 9.99 10.70
C ASP A 58 -14.06 11.16 10.05
N GLN A 59 -13.31 12.20 9.60
CA GLN A 59 -13.88 13.38 8.94
C GLN A 59 -12.95 13.85 7.81
N GLY A 60 -13.48 14.74 6.98
CA GLY A 60 -12.77 15.31 5.84
C GLY A 60 -13.02 14.55 4.55
N THR A 61 -12.29 14.94 3.51
CA THR A 61 -12.41 14.34 2.19
C THR A 61 -11.06 13.84 1.68
N TYR A 62 -11.10 12.70 1.00
CA TYR A 62 -9.97 12.16 0.25
C TYR A 62 -10.45 11.76 -1.14
N THR A 63 -9.82 12.33 -2.17
CA THR A 63 -10.05 11.94 -3.56
C THR A 63 -8.76 11.42 -4.19
N LEU A 64 -8.86 10.33 -4.92
CA LEU A 64 -7.78 9.74 -5.72
C LEU A 64 -8.26 9.64 -7.16
N ASP A 65 -7.53 10.29 -8.07
CA ASP A 65 -7.83 10.32 -9.50
C ASP A 65 -9.29 10.75 -9.80
N GLY A 66 -9.79 11.72 -9.05
CA GLY A 66 -11.14 12.26 -9.16
C GLY A 66 -12.25 11.48 -8.43
N ALA A 67 -11.96 10.28 -7.93
CA ALA A 67 -12.92 9.49 -7.17
C ALA A 67 -12.86 9.82 -5.67
N ALA A 68 -14.02 10.01 -5.04
CA ALA A 68 -14.14 10.15 -3.60
C ALA A 68 -13.96 8.78 -2.92
N ILE A 69 -12.90 8.66 -2.13
CA ILE A 69 -12.50 7.37 -1.52
C ILE A 69 -13.43 6.96 -0.39
N LYS A 70 -13.97 7.93 0.35
CA LYS A 70 -14.89 7.68 1.48
C LYS A 70 -16.17 6.94 1.05
N ASP A 71 -16.59 7.11 -0.20
CA ASP A 71 -17.83 6.53 -0.74
C ASP A 71 -17.64 5.11 -1.30
N LEU A 72 -16.40 4.59 -1.25
CA LEU A 72 -16.10 3.24 -1.70
C LEU A 72 -16.41 2.22 -0.62
N ASP A 73 -17.19 1.19 -0.99
CA ASP A 73 -17.26 -0.04 -0.19
C ASP A 73 -15.92 -0.78 -0.22
N GLU A 74 -15.71 -1.73 0.71
CA GLU A 74 -14.43 -2.45 0.84
C GLU A 74 -14.03 -3.17 -0.45
N THR A 75 -14.99 -3.69 -1.22
CA THR A 75 -14.72 -4.37 -2.50
C THR A 75 -14.17 -3.39 -3.54
N LYS A 76 -14.79 -2.21 -3.66
CA LYS A 76 -14.32 -1.16 -4.57
C LYS A 76 -12.99 -0.58 -4.11
N ALA A 77 -12.81 -0.35 -2.80
CA ALA A 77 -11.53 0.09 -2.24
C ALA A 77 -10.40 -0.90 -2.55
N ALA A 78 -10.66 -2.21 -2.45
CA ALA A 78 -9.67 -3.23 -2.83
C ALA A 78 -9.31 -3.19 -4.32
N VAL A 79 -10.27 -2.93 -5.21
CA VAL A 79 -10.02 -2.74 -6.65
C VAL A 79 -9.18 -1.48 -6.90
N TYR A 80 -9.50 -0.38 -6.21
CA TYR A 80 -8.73 0.87 -6.31
C TYR A 80 -7.31 0.71 -5.79
N ARG A 81 -7.11 0.06 -4.62
CA ARG A 81 -5.77 -0.27 -4.10
C ARG A 81 -4.95 -1.01 -5.14
N ASN A 82 -5.53 -2.07 -5.70
CA ASN A 82 -4.83 -2.92 -6.67
C ASN A 82 -4.49 -2.19 -7.98
N LYS A 83 -5.30 -1.22 -8.39
CA LYS A 83 -5.14 -0.48 -9.66
C LYS A 83 -4.18 0.71 -9.53
N PHE A 84 -4.26 1.46 -8.44
CA PHE A 84 -3.64 2.77 -8.32
C PHE A 84 -2.49 2.83 -7.31
N LEU A 85 -2.39 1.87 -6.39
CA LEU A 85 -1.44 1.95 -5.29
C LEU A 85 -0.42 0.82 -5.33
N GLY A 86 0.84 1.18 -5.09
CA GLY A 86 1.92 0.26 -4.79
C GLY A 86 2.49 0.61 -3.41
N PHE A 87 2.71 -0.41 -2.58
CA PHE A 87 3.27 -0.23 -1.24
C PHE A 87 4.69 -0.78 -1.17
N VAL A 88 5.59 0.00 -0.58
CA VAL A 88 6.89 -0.47 -0.14
C VAL A 88 6.89 -0.40 1.39
N PHE A 89 6.85 -1.55 2.05
CA PHE A 89 6.76 -1.64 3.51
C PHE A 89 8.14 -1.78 4.15
N GLN A 90 8.29 -1.25 5.36
CA GLN A 90 9.49 -1.45 6.17
C GLN A 90 9.63 -2.91 6.65
N SER A 91 8.52 -3.63 6.84
CA SER A 91 8.44 -5.01 7.33
C SER A 91 8.16 -6.04 6.23
N PHE A 92 8.45 -5.74 4.98
CA PHE A 92 8.31 -6.56 3.77
C PHE A 92 6.89 -7.05 3.47
N ASN A 93 6.12 -7.52 4.46
CA ASN A 93 4.74 -8.02 4.37
C ASN A 93 4.53 -9.15 3.33
N LEU A 94 5.54 -9.98 3.14
CA LEU A 94 5.47 -11.14 2.27
C LEU A 94 4.68 -12.27 2.94
N ILE A 95 3.91 -13.01 2.14
CA ILE A 95 3.19 -14.20 2.57
C ILE A 95 4.21 -15.32 2.75
N SER A 96 4.45 -15.74 3.99
CA SER A 96 5.56 -16.63 4.38
C SER A 96 5.52 -18.02 3.75
N TYR A 97 4.32 -18.55 3.48
CA TYR A 97 4.11 -19.88 2.86
C TYR A 97 4.07 -19.85 1.32
N LYS A 98 4.27 -18.68 0.71
CA LYS A 98 4.38 -18.49 -0.74
C LYS A 98 5.81 -18.23 -1.14
N THR A 99 6.21 -18.71 -2.31
CA THR A 99 7.52 -18.40 -2.89
C THR A 99 7.62 -16.91 -3.30
N ALA A 100 8.83 -16.45 -3.61
CA ALA A 100 9.03 -15.09 -4.15
C ALA A 100 8.18 -14.85 -5.41
N LEU A 101 8.19 -15.80 -6.34
CA LEU A 101 7.37 -15.74 -7.56
C LEU A 101 5.87 -15.62 -7.23
N GLU A 102 5.37 -16.42 -6.31
CA GLU A 102 3.95 -16.42 -5.92
C GLU A 102 3.55 -15.13 -5.21
N ASN A 103 4.43 -14.53 -4.41
CA ASN A 103 4.21 -13.22 -3.79
C ASN A 103 4.08 -12.14 -4.87
N VAL A 104 5.00 -12.09 -5.84
CA VAL A 104 4.96 -11.11 -6.96
C VAL A 104 3.74 -11.35 -7.87
N MET A 105 3.26 -12.58 -8.01
CA MET A 105 2.07 -12.90 -8.79
C MET A 105 0.75 -12.44 -8.14
N LEU A 106 0.73 -12.20 -6.83
CA LEU A 106 -0.50 -11.98 -6.08
C LEU A 106 -1.33 -10.78 -6.56
N PRO A 107 -0.77 -9.59 -6.80
CA PRO A 107 -1.52 -8.46 -7.35
C PRO A 107 -2.17 -8.78 -8.70
N LEU A 108 -1.45 -9.48 -9.57
CA LEU A 108 -1.94 -9.89 -10.88
C LEU A 108 -3.08 -10.93 -10.80
N TYR A 109 -3.10 -11.73 -9.73
CA TYR A 109 -4.21 -12.64 -9.45
C TYR A 109 -5.51 -11.87 -9.20
N TYR A 110 -5.45 -10.83 -8.36
CA TYR A 110 -6.61 -9.98 -8.09
C TYR A 110 -7.03 -9.14 -9.29
N GLN A 111 -6.12 -8.86 -10.22
CA GLN A 111 -6.42 -8.23 -11.52
C GLN A 111 -7.04 -9.22 -12.54
N LYS A 112 -7.28 -10.47 -12.14
CA LYS A 112 -7.83 -11.53 -13.00
C LYS A 112 -6.98 -11.84 -14.25
N VAL A 113 -5.68 -11.56 -14.20
CA VAL A 113 -4.73 -11.91 -15.26
C VAL A 113 -4.60 -13.44 -15.33
N ALA A 114 -4.56 -14.02 -16.54
CA ALA A 114 -4.41 -15.45 -16.74
C ALA A 114 -3.13 -16.01 -16.10
N ARG A 115 -3.18 -17.24 -15.55
CA ARG A 115 -2.06 -17.83 -14.78
C ARG A 115 -0.74 -17.83 -15.55
N LYS A 116 -0.75 -18.19 -16.82
CA LYS A 116 0.46 -18.23 -17.67
C LYS A 116 1.10 -16.84 -17.77
N GLU A 117 0.29 -15.82 -17.99
CA GLU A 117 0.76 -14.44 -18.09
C GLU A 117 1.27 -13.91 -16.75
N ARG A 118 0.62 -14.24 -15.61
CA ARG A 118 1.11 -13.87 -14.27
C ARG A 118 2.52 -14.40 -14.02
N ILE A 119 2.76 -15.67 -14.34
CA ILE A 119 4.07 -16.32 -14.20
C ILE A 119 5.11 -15.56 -15.02
N THR A 120 4.83 -15.31 -16.31
CA THR A 120 5.76 -14.63 -17.21
C THR A 120 6.09 -13.21 -16.73
N ARG A 121 5.07 -12.44 -16.32
CA ARG A 121 5.28 -11.07 -15.82
C ARG A 121 6.06 -11.05 -14.51
N ALA A 122 5.68 -11.90 -13.55
CA ALA A 122 6.34 -11.97 -12.26
C ALA A 122 7.80 -12.42 -12.38
N GLN A 123 8.07 -13.43 -13.22
CA GLN A 123 9.43 -13.87 -13.50
C GLN A 123 10.29 -12.73 -14.08
N LYS A 124 9.75 -11.98 -15.05
CA LYS A 124 10.44 -10.82 -15.63
C LYS A 124 10.78 -9.76 -14.58
N PHE A 125 9.85 -9.44 -13.65
CA PHE A 125 10.13 -8.46 -12.58
C PHE A 125 11.21 -8.97 -11.63
N LEU A 126 11.18 -10.24 -11.24
CA LEU A 126 12.22 -10.82 -10.40
C LEU A 126 13.60 -10.79 -11.10
N GLU A 127 13.67 -11.10 -12.37
CA GLU A 127 14.89 -11.01 -13.17
C GLU A 127 15.44 -9.58 -13.24
N GLN A 128 14.58 -8.59 -13.48
CA GLN A 128 14.95 -7.17 -13.51
C GLN A 128 15.54 -6.68 -12.19
N LEU A 129 15.11 -7.26 -11.07
CA LEU A 129 15.60 -6.94 -9.73
C LEU A 129 16.71 -7.89 -9.26
N GLY A 130 17.25 -8.74 -10.16
CA GLY A 130 18.34 -9.68 -9.84
C GLY A 130 17.90 -10.84 -8.94
N LEU A 131 16.60 -11.18 -8.93
CA LEU A 131 16.01 -12.23 -8.09
C LEU A 131 15.58 -13.47 -8.86
N GLY A 132 15.87 -13.57 -10.16
CA GLY A 132 15.52 -14.73 -10.98
C GLY A 132 15.87 -16.08 -10.35
N PRO A 133 17.13 -16.30 -9.86
CA PRO A 133 17.54 -17.55 -9.22
C PRO A 133 16.79 -17.87 -7.92
N TRP A 134 16.20 -16.88 -7.26
CA TRP A 134 15.47 -17.03 -5.99
C TRP A 134 13.95 -17.08 -6.15
N ALA A 135 13.44 -17.14 -7.37
CA ALA A 135 12.00 -17.13 -7.66
C ALA A 135 11.22 -18.22 -6.93
N SER A 136 11.82 -19.40 -6.72
CA SER A 136 11.23 -20.55 -6.01
C SER A 136 11.45 -20.54 -4.50
N HIS A 137 12.23 -19.61 -3.95
CA HIS A 137 12.53 -19.54 -2.52
C HIS A 137 11.38 -18.91 -1.72
N HIS A 138 11.21 -19.37 -0.50
CA HIS A 138 10.27 -18.79 0.46
C HIS A 138 10.91 -17.59 1.19
N PRO A 139 10.11 -16.67 1.76
CA PRO A 139 10.63 -15.49 2.45
C PRO A 139 11.66 -15.78 3.56
N ASN A 140 11.54 -16.90 4.29
CA ASN A 140 12.49 -17.29 5.32
C ASN A 140 13.88 -17.68 4.76
N GLU A 141 13.97 -17.99 3.47
CA GLU A 141 15.20 -18.36 2.77
C GLU A 141 15.89 -17.15 2.10
N LEU A 142 15.26 -15.97 2.16
CA LEU A 142 15.74 -14.74 1.54
C LEU A 142 16.38 -13.81 2.56
N SER A 143 17.47 -13.13 2.15
CA SER A 143 18.04 -12.03 2.93
C SER A 143 17.06 -10.84 3.02
N GLY A 144 17.29 -9.92 3.98
CA GLY A 144 16.47 -8.71 4.12
C GLY A 144 16.38 -7.87 2.84
N GLY A 145 17.52 -7.68 2.16
CA GLY A 145 17.55 -6.95 0.89
C GLY A 145 16.86 -7.69 -0.26
N GLN A 146 16.86 -9.04 -0.25
CA GLN A 146 16.09 -9.82 -1.22
C GLN A 146 14.59 -9.72 -0.94
N LYS A 147 14.16 -9.85 0.33
CA LYS A 147 12.75 -9.65 0.73
C LYS A 147 12.22 -8.28 0.32
N GLN A 148 13.04 -7.23 0.44
CA GLN A 148 12.65 -5.87 0.06
C GLN A 148 12.45 -5.70 -1.44
N ARG A 149 13.13 -6.52 -2.25
CA ARG A 149 12.99 -6.47 -3.72
C ARG A 149 11.88 -7.38 -4.26
N VAL A 150 11.38 -8.34 -3.44
CA VAL A 150 10.17 -9.13 -3.74
C VAL A 150 8.93 -8.30 -3.51
#